data_59917df2c2651c260ec01c49e03b4d45
#
_entry.id   59917df2c2651c260ec01c49e03b4d45
#
_cell.length_a   1.000
_cell.length_b   1.000
_cell.length_c   1.000
_cell.angle_alpha   90.00
_cell.angle_beta   90.00
_cell.angle_gamma   90.00
#
_symmetry.space_group_name_H-M   'P 1'
#
loop_
_entity.id
_entity.type
_entity.pdbx_description
1 polymer ?
#
loop_
_entity_poly.entity_id
_entity_poly.type
_entity_poly.pdbx_seq_one_letter_code
_entity_poly.pdbx_strand_id
1 'polypeptide(L)'
;MSKDEKIVFCTGGGCTAKLGAGVLSRILEKLPRGEKDPNLLVGYDSRDDAAVYRVTEDLALVQTVDFFPPMVDDPYIFGQIAAANALSDVYAMGGEVKTALNLVCFPENMDLNVLGEILRGGAEKVAEAGGILAGGHSIADTGVKYGLSVTGLVDPHHLYANDAGQPGDKLLLTKALGVGLLCTANRVGEAAPEHMAAAIRSMTTLNKTAAEISRRYTVHAATDVTGFSFLGHLHEMMGGKLSCKINARAVPVLPGAEKAADDFLYTAAGQRNRNHTGPFVRFEGVPFAMEEVLFDPQTSGGLLLAVDPAEASALEKELQSAGLPAKIVGEIVSRTETEITVTY
;
A
#
# COMPACT_ATOMS: atom_id res chain seq x y z
N MET A 1 14.90 -32.19 -15.17
CA MET A 1 13.84 -31.27 -15.53
C MET A 1 13.77 -31.24 -17.06
N SER A 2 12.61 -31.55 -17.66
CA SER A 2 12.42 -31.53 -19.11
C SER A 2 12.57 -30.10 -19.63
N LYS A 3 13.23 -29.92 -20.79
CA LYS A 3 13.57 -28.62 -21.40
C LYS A 3 12.36 -27.83 -21.97
N ASP A 4 11.12 -28.25 -21.72
CA ASP A 4 9.92 -27.70 -22.37
C ASP A 4 8.85 -27.13 -21.43
N GLU A 5 9.10 -26.97 -20.15
CA GLU A 5 8.17 -26.24 -19.28
C GLU A 5 8.33 -24.73 -19.54
N LYS A 6 7.37 -24.14 -20.27
CA LYS A 6 7.27 -22.69 -20.42
C LYS A 6 7.12 -22.06 -19.04
N ILE A 7 8.04 -21.18 -18.66
CA ILE A 7 7.92 -20.39 -17.43
C ILE A 7 6.73 -19.47 -17.58
N VAL A 8 5.76 -19.62 -16.68
CA VAL A 8 4.57 -18.76 -16.63
C VAL A 8 4.97 -17.43 -16.01
N PHE A 9 4.76 -16.33 -16.74
CA PHE A 9 5.10 -14.99 -16.28
C PHE A 9 4.29 -14.56 -15.06
N CYS A 10 2.95 -14.67 -15.12
CA CYS A 10 2.07 -14.32 -14.02
C CYS A 10 1.51 -15.57 -13.33
N THR A 11 1.95 -15.82 -12.10
CA THR A 11 1.46 -16.92 -11.25
C THR A 11 0.52 -16.42 -10.13
N GLY A 12 0.20 -15.13 -10.13
CA GLY A 12 -0.45 -14.43 -9.05
C GLY A 12 0.57 -13.91 -8.03
N GLY A 13 0.40 -12.67 -7.60
CA GLY A 13 1.43 -12.03 -6.76
C GLY A 13 0.99 -10.68 -6.23
N GLY A 14 1.80 -9.65 -6.49
CA GLY A 14 1.61 -8.36 -5.87
C GLY A 14 1.79 -8.44 -4.35
N CYS A 15 1.17 -7.53 -3.64
CA CYS A 15 1.27 -7.48 -2.17
C CYS A 15 0.66 -8.71 -1.47
N THR A 16 -0.14 -9.55 -2.16
CA THR A 16 -0.64 -10.82 -1.61
C THR A 16 0.48 -11.84 -1.33
N ALA A 17 1.65 -11.69 -1.95
CA ALA A 17 2.83 -12.53 -1.76
C ALA A 17 3.63 -12.19 -0.49
N LYS A 18 3.35 -11.07 0.17
CA LYS A 18 4.02 -10.66 1.41
C LYS A 18 3.78 -11.68 2.53
N LEU A 19 4.80 -11.87 3.38
CA LEU A 19 4.64 -12.67 4.62
C LEU A 19 3.62 -12.00 5.54
N GLY A 20 2.82 -12.80 6.25
CA GLY A 20 1.83 -12.24 7.18
C GLY A 20 2.50 -11.45 8.32
N ALA A 21 1.92 -10.31 8.71
CA ALA A 21 2.44 -9.40 9.72
C ALA A 21 2.85 -10.10 11.02
N GLY A 22 2.02 -11.01 11.54
CA GLY A 22 2.32 -11.74 12.78
C GLY A 22 3.49 -12.73 12.70
N VAL A 23 3.88 -13.19 11.49
CA VAL A 23 5.08 -14.03 11.30
C VAL A 23 6.32 -13.16 11.29
N LEU A 24 6.27 -12.05 10.56
CA LEU A 24 7.38 -11.13 10.42
C LEU A 24 7.74 -10.48 11.75
N SER A 25 6.77 -9.97 12.50
CA SER A 25 6.99 -9.37 13.84
C SER A 25 7.75 -10.30 14.78
N ARG A 26 7.35 -11.58 14.87
CA ARG A 26 8.02 -12.58 15.73
C ARG A 26 9.47 -12.84 15.35
N ILE A 27 9.83 -12.67 14.08
CA ILE A 27 11.21 -12.82 13.62
C ILE A 27 12.01 -11.56 13.95
N LEU A 28 11.45 -10.38 13.67
CA LEU A 28 12.11 -9.08 13.90
C LEU A 28 12.38 -8.83 15.40
N GLU A 29 11.49 -9.28 16.29
CA GLU A 29 11.69 -9.19 17.76
C GLU A 29 12.95 -9.91 18.25
N LYS A 30 13.45 -10.90 17.49
CA LYS A 30 14.64 -11.70 17.85
C LYS A 30 15.94 -11.14 17.28
N LEU A 31 15.86 -10.08 16.46
CA LEU A 31 17.05 -9.47 15.91
C LEU A 31 17.85 -8.75 16.99
N PRO A 32 19.21 -8.82 16.94
CA PRO A 32 20.04 -8.03 17.82
C PRO A 32 19.72 -6.55 17.64
N ARG A 33 19.40 -5.88 18.74
CA ARG A 33 19.21 -4.43 18.75
C ARG A 33 20.56 -3.77 19.05
N GLY A 34 21.06 -2.98 18.09
CA GLY A 34 22.21 -2.10 18.34
C GLY A 34 21.87 -0.95 19.28
N GLU A 35 22.86 -0.11 19.58
CA GLU A 35 22.62 1.16 20.26
C GLU A 35 21.66 2.01 19.39
N LYS A 36 20.69 2.69 20.03
CA LYS A 36 19.77 3.56 19.32
C LYS A 36 20.51 4.79 18.80
N ASP A 37 20.61 4.91 17.47
CA ASP A 37 21.08 6.15 16.85
C ASP A 37 19.96 7.21 16.98
N PRO A 38 20.21 8.37 17.61
CA PRO A 38 19.22 9.42 17.75
C PRO A 38 18.80 10.06 16.43
N ASN A 39 19.55 9.80 15.35
CA ASN A 39 19.21 10.25 14.00
C ASN A 39 18.28 9.29 13.25
N LEU A 40 18.11 8.05 13.72
CA LEU A 40 17.09 7.16 13.20
C LEU A 40 15.73 7.58 13.80
N LEU A 41 14.99 8.41 13.07
CA LEU A 41 13.70 8.96 13.51
C LEU A 41 12.60 7.89 13.44
N VAL A 42 12.62 7.08 12.39
CA VAL A 42 11.67 5.99 12.13
C VAL A 42 12.46 4.75 11.71
N GLY A 43 12.17 3.63 12.34
CA GLY A 43 12.77 2.34 12.03
C GLY A 43 11.73 1.22 12.11
N TYR A 44 12.16 -0.03 12.00
CA TYR A 44 11.25 -1.18 11.99
C TYR A 44 10.45 -1.39 13.30
N ASP A 45 10.82 -0.70 14.38
CA ASP A 45 10.12 -0.79 15.68
C ASP A 45 8.75 -0.08 15.66
N SER A 46 8.57 0.94 14.82
CA SER A 46 7.36 1.76 14.73
C SER A 46 6.32 1.22 13.74
N ARG A 47 6.68 0.23 12.90
CA ARG A 47 5.82 -0.34 11.84
C ARG A 47 5.35 0.69 10.82
N ASP A 48 6.14 1.74 10.60
CA ASP A 48 5.90 2.73 9.56
C ASP A 48 6.30 2.19 8.18
N ASP A 49 5.88 2.90 7.13
CA ASP A 49 6.03 2.46 5.75
C ASP A 49 7.50 2.50 5.27
N ALA A 50 8.33 3.38 5.83
CA ALA A 50 9.74 3.50 5.48
C ALA A 50 10.62 3.83 6.69
N ALA A 51 11.93 3.54 6.56
CA ALA A 51 12.92 4.05 7.50
C ALA A 51 13.22 5.52 7.23
N VAL A 52 13.37 6.33 8.31
CA VAL A 52 13.69 7.76 8.20
C VAL A 52 14.91 8.07 9.04
N TYR A 53 15.97 8.58 8.38
CA TYR A 53 17.23 8.92 9.01
C TYR A 53 17.54 10.40 8.83
N ARG A 54 17.67 11.13 9.94
CA ARG A 54 17.98 12.56 9.95
C ARG A 54 19.44 12.81 9.54
N VAL A 55 19.63 13.64 8.52
CA VAL A 55 20.95 14.06 8.01
C VAL A 55 21.36 15.41 8.58
N THR A 56 20.41 16.35 8.62
CA THR A 56 20.57 17.67 9.25
C THR A 56 19.35 17.99 10.09
N GLU A 57 19.28 19.18 10.69
CA GLU A 57 18.10 19.63 11.45
C GLU A 57 16.83 19.65 10.58
N ASP A 58 16.95 20.09 9.31
CA ASP A 58 15.83 20.30 8.39
C ASP A 58 15.74 19.25 7.27
N LEU A 59 16.57 18.19 7.31
CA LEU A 59 16.63 17.20 6.24
C LEU A 59 16.78 15.78 6.77
N ALA A 60 15.90 14.89 6.34
CA ALA A 60 16.01 13.45 6.56
C ALA A 60 15.88 12.66 5.26
N LEU A 61 16.54 11.51 5.22
CA LEU A 61 16.39 10.48 4.19
C LEU A 61 15.21 9.60 4.53
N VAL A 62 14.36 9.33 3.53
CA VAL A 62 13.35 8.27 3.56
C VAL A 62 13.87 7.12 2.71
N GLN A 63 13.95 5.92 3.27
CA GLN A 63 14.44 4.73 2.56
C GLN A 63 13.46 3.59 2.68
N THR A 64 13.05 3.04 1.53
CA THR A 64 12.18 1.87 1.46
C THR A 64 12.65 0.89 0.39
N VAL A 65 12.12 -0.33 0.47
CA VAL A 65 12.30 -1.39 -0.51
C VAL A 65 11.03 -2.21 -0.62
N ASP A 66 10.48 -2.31 -1.83
CA ASP A 66 9.34 -3.18 -2.08
C ASP A 66 9.47 -3.87 -3.45
N PHE A 67 9.23 -5.18 -3.49
CA PHE A 67 9.25 -5.98 -4.71
C PHE A 67 8.38 -7.23 -4.55
N PHE A 68 7.82 -7.70 -5.64
CA PHE A 68 6.89 -8.82 -5.62
C PHE A 68 6.77 -9.50 -7.00
N PRO A 69 6.18 -10.72 -7.08
CA PRO A 69 5.89 -11.37 -8.34
C PRO A 69 4.71 -10.73 -9.08
N PRO A 70 4.59 -10.91 -10.42
CA PRO A 70 3.53 -10.34 -11.24
C PRO A 70 2.12 -10.77 -10.81
N MET A 71 1.16 -9.81 -10.88
CA MET A 71 -0.26 -10.03 -10.68
C MET A 71 -1.10 -9.73 -11.93
N VAL A 72 -0.47 -9.19 -12.98
CA VAL A 72 -1.05 -8.93 -14.30
C VAL A 72 -0.17 -9.56 -15.36
N ASP A 73 -0.75 -9.86 -16.55
CA ASP A 73 -0.04 -10.58 -17.61
C ASP A 73 0.83 -9.65 -18.48
N ASP A 74 0.55 -8.35 -18.50
CA ASP A 74 1.33 -7.37 -19.26
C ASP A 74 2.58 -6.95 -18.47
N PRO A 75 3.81 -7.23 -19.00
CA PRO A 75 5.05 -6.93 -18.31
C PRO A 75 5.27 -5.44 -18.07
N TYR A 76 4.89 -4.58 -19.02
CA TYR A 76 5.01 -3.15 -18.91
C TYR A 76 4.10 -2.59 -17.81
N ILE A 77 2.83 -3.02 -17.78
CA ILE A 77 1.88 -2.65 -16.72
C ILE A 77 2.35 -3.17 -15.36
N PHE A 78 2.89 -4.40 -15.31
CA PHE A 78 3.48 -4.92 -14.07
C PHE A 78 4.63 -4.04 -13.57
N GLY A 79 5.52 -3.61 -14.46
CA GLY A 79 6.61 -2.69 -14.13
C GLY A 79 6.10 -1.36 -13.54
N GLN A 80 5.04 -0.79 -14.13
CA GLN A 80 4.40 0.42 -13.63
C GLN A 80 3.79 0.22 -12.22
N ILE A 81 3.08 -0.89 -12.00
CA ILE A 81 2.45 -1.19 -10.71
C ILE A 81 3.51 -1.38 -9.62
N ALA A 82 4.54 -2.15 -9.90
CA ALA A 82 5.60 -2.43 -8.93
C ALA A 82 6.36 -1.15 -8.52
N ALA A 83 6.64 -0.28 -9.50
CA ALA A 83 7.25 1.01 -9.21
C ALA A 83 6.30 1.93 -8.44
N ALA A 84 5.03 2.06 -8.85
CA ALA A 84 4.05 2.89 -8.16
C ALA A 84 3.88 2.47 -6.69
N ASN A 85 3.89 1.16 -6.42
CA ASN A 85 3.81 0.63 -5.06
C ASN A 85 5.06 0.98 -4.23
N ALA A 86 6.27 0.75 -4.75
CA ALA A 86 7.50 1.04 -4.01
C ALA A 86 7.74 2.53 -3.77
N LEU A 87 7.25 3.40 -4.66
CA LEU A 87 7.33 4.87 -4.51
C LEU A 87 6.34 5.39 -3.45
N SER A 88 5.30 4.62 -3.14
CA SER A 88 4.19 5.03 -2.28
C SER A 88 4.62 5.28 -0.83
N ASP A 89 5.50 4.45 -0.30
CA ASP A 89 6.01 4.57 1.07
C ASP A 89 6.64 5.95 1.33
N VAL A 90 7.36 6.49 0.33
CA VAL A 90 7.94 7.84 0.44
C VAL A 90 6.85 8.91 0.60
N TYR A 91 5.75 8.76 -0.14
CA TYR A 91 4.62 9.69 -0.05
C TYR A 91 3.85 9.54 1.27
N ALA A 92 3.69 8.32 1.77
CA ALA A 92 3.08 8.04 3.07
C ALA A 92 3.84 8.70 4.21
N MET A 93 5.18 8.75 4.12
CA MET A 93 6.05 9.45 5.09
C MET A 93 6.10 11.00 4.90
N GLY A 94 5.30 11.58 4.00
CA GLY A 94 5.33 13.00 3.68
C GLY A 94 6.52 13.45 2.81
N GLY A 95 7.32 12.49 2.32
CA GLY A 95 8.56 12.72 1.58
C GLY A 95 8.38 12.98 0.08
N GLU A 96 9.47 13.36 -0.58
CA GLU A 96 9.60 13.49 -2.02
C GLU A 96 10.57 12.45 -2.55
N VAL A 97 10.20 11.73 -3.62
CA VAL A 97 11.06 10.76 -4.29
C VAL A 97 12.26 11.49 -4.93
N LYS A 98 13.48 10.97 -4.72
CA LYS A 98 14.69 11.49 -5.35
C LYS A 98 15.38 10.47 -6.25
N THR A 99 15.66 9.27 -5.76
CA THR A 99 16.30 8.23 -6.56
C THR A 99 15.63 6.88 -6.32
N ALA A 100 15.73 6.01 -7.34
CA ALA A 100 15.32 4.62 -7.25
C ALA A 100 16.36 3.69 -7.87
N LEU A 101 16.47 2.48 -7.32
CA LEU A 101 17.27 1.38 -7.83
C LEU A 101 16.35 0.20 -8.16
N ASN A 102 16.50 -0.38 -9.33
CA ASN A 102 15.78 -1.60 -9.71
C ASN A 102 16.21 -2.81 -8.87
N LEU A 103 15.24 -3.61 -8.43
CA LEU A 103 15.45 -4.93 -7.85
C LEU A 103 14.78 -5.96 -8.76
N VAL A 104 15.57 -6.86 -9.32
CA VAL A 104 15.12 -7.81 -10.36
C VAL A 104 15.51 -9.23 -9.99
N CYS A 105 14.52 -10.12 -9.95
CA CYS A 105 14.72 -11.57 -10.07
C CYS A 105 14.10 -12.01 -11.40
N PHE A 106 14.88 -12.69 -12.27
CA PHE A 106 14.41 -13.02 -13.61
C PHE A 106 14.94 -14.37 -14.09
N PRO A 107 14.10 -15.24 -14.70
CA PRO A 107 14.55 -16.51 -15.23
C PRO A 107 15.45 -16.37 -16.46
N GLU A 108 16.63 -16.99 -16.43
CA GLU A 108 17.61 -16.89 -17.53
C GLU A 108 17.10 -17.36 -18.89
N ASN A 109 16.13 -18.29 -18.90
CA ASN A 109 15.53 -18.85 -20.13
C ASN A 109 14.25 -18.15 -20.58
N MET A 110 13.82 -17.08 -19.91
CA MET A 110 12.70 -16.24 -20.34
C MET A 110 13.18 -15.19 -21.35
N ASP A 111 12.29 -14.76 -22.27
CA ASP A 111 12.60 -13.72 -23.24
C ASP A 111 12.99 -12.40 -22.55
N LEU A 112 14.18 -11.90 -22.86
CA LEU A 112 14.70 -10.64 -22.30
C LEU A 112 13.87 -9.40 -22.72
N ASN A 113 13.07 -9.47 -23.77
CA ASN A 113 12.12 -8.41 -24.11
C ASN A 113 11.09 -8.21 -23.00
N VAL A 114 10.67 -9.29 -22.30
CA VAL A 114 9.78 -9.22 -21.14
C VAL A 114 10.42 -8.38 -20.03
N LEU A 115 11.72 -8.62 -19.75
CA LEU A 115 12.46 -7.81 -18.76
C LEU A 115 12.55 -6.36 -19.21
N GLY A 116 12.84 -6.12 -20.51
CA GLY A 116 12.89 -4.77 -21.07
C GLY A 116 11.60 -3.98 -20.84
N GLU A 117 10.44 -4.60 -21.06
CA GLU A 117 9.13 -3.96 -20.83
C GLU A 117 8.86 -3.69 -19.34
N ILE A 118 9.22 -4.61 -18.44
CA ILE A 118 9.11 -4.38 -16.98
C ILE A 118 9.92 -3.16 -16.58
N LEU A 119 11.20 -3.11 -16.98
CA LEU A 119 12.10 -2.02 -16.63
C LEU A 119 11.65 -0.68 -17.23
N ARG A 120 11.11 -0.70 -18.46
CA ARG A 120 10.54 0.48 -19.11
C ARG A 120 9.36 1.03 -18.31
N GLY A 121 8.40 0.17 -17.93
CA GLY A 121 7.25 0.57 -17.12
C GLY A 121 7.66 1.18 -15.78
N GLY A 122 8.64 0.56 -15.10
CA GLY A 122 9.18 1.09 -13.85
C GLY A 122 9.89 2.43 -14.01
N ALA A 123 10.75 2.57 -15.03
CA ALA A 123 11.49 3.80 -15.31
C ALA A 123 10.55 4.99 -15.58
N GLU A 124 9.49 4.78 -16.35
CA GLU A 124 8.50 5.82 -16.64
C GLU A 124 7.77 6.29 -15.37
N LYS A 125 7.45 5.38 -14.44
CA LYS A 125 6.84 5.76 -13.15
C LYS A 125 7.80 6.50 -12.23
N VAL A 126 9.07 6.13 -12.20
CA VAL A 126 10.09 6.90 -11.47
C VAL A 126 10.22 8.31 -12.02
N ALA A 127 10.23 8.47 -13.35
CA ALA A 127 10.25 9.78 -14.00
C ALA A 127 8.97 10.60 -13.72
N GLU A 128 7.78 9.98 -13.75
CA GLU A 128 6.49 10.61 -13.37
C GLU A 128 6.51 11.09 -11.92
N ALA A 129 7.15 10.32 -11.02
CA ALA A 129 7.36 10.71 -9.63
C ALA A 129 8.29 11.93 -9.48
N GLY A 130 9.03 12.29 -10.52
CA GLY A 130 10.08 13.33 -10.49
C GLY A 130 11.42 12.81 -9.95
N GLY A 131 11.56 11.49 -9.80
CA GLY A 131 12.78 10.85 -9.36
C GLY A 131 13.70 10.44 -10.52
N ILE A 132 14.88 9.96 -10.16
CA ILE A 132 15.90 9.47 -11.08
C ILE A 132 16.11 7.97 -10.84
N LEU A 133 15.95 7.16 -11.89
CA LEU A 133 16.37 5.77 -11.86
C LEU A 133 17.90 5.69 -11.97
N ALA A 134 18.57 5.36 -10.88
CA ALA A 134 20.02 5.48 -10.74
C ALA A 134 20.79 4.16 -10.98
N GLY A 135 20.08 3.07 -11.30
CA GLY A 135 20.67 1.74 -11.51
C GLY A 135 19.85 0.63 -10.87
N GLY A 136 20.53 -0.38 -10.33
CA GLY A 136 19.86 -1.48 -9.67
C GLY A 136 20.68 -2.75 -9.63
N HIS A 137 20.04 -3.86 -9.24
CA HIS A 137 20.65 -5.19 -9.19
C HIS A 137 19.71 -6.25 -9.77
N SER A 138 20.26 -7.22 -10.48
CA SER A 138 19.50 -8.34 -11.04
C SER A 138 20.16 -9.67 -10.70
N ILE A 139 19.33 -10.68 -10.40
CA ILE A 139 19.78 -12.05 -10.17
C ILE A 139 18.92 -13.02 -11.00
N ALA A 140 19.53 -14.16 -11.37
CA ALA A 140 18.80 -15.29 -11.94
C ALA A 140 17.92 -15.93 -10.85
N ASP A 141 16.65 -16.26 -11.20
CA ASP A 141 15.71 -16.92 -10.28
C ASP A 141 14.75 -17.81 -11.08
N THR A 142 13.97 -18.61 -10.40
CA THR A 142 12.97 -19.50 -11.02
C THR A 142 11.69 -18.76 -11.46
N GLY A 143 11.46 -17.55 -10.95
CA GLY A 143 10.29 -16.74 -11.27
C GLY A 143 10.61 -15.25 -11.28
N VAL A 144 9.77 -14.49 -11.97
CA VAL A 144 9.93 -13.04 -12.04
C VAL A 144 9.53 -12.39 -10.74
N LYS A 145 10.40 -11.49 -10.22
CA LYS A 145 10.08 -10.52 -9.18
C LYS A 145 10.70 -9.18 -9.57
N TYR A 146 9.96 -8.13 -9.38
CA TYR A 146 10.42 -6.77 -9.68
C TYR A 146 9.91 -5.79 -8.65
N GLY A 147 10.70 -4.78 -8.40
CA GLY A 147 10.38 -3.63 -7.58
C GLY A 147 11.55 -2.67 -7.48
N LEU A 148 11.50 -1.79 -6.50
CA LEU A 148 12.50 -0.74 -6.34
C LEU A 148 12.99 -0.69 -4.88
N SER A 149 14.24 -0.27 -4.73
CA SER A 149 14.71 0.41 -3.53
C SER A 149 14.65 1.91 -3.80
N VAL A 150 13.92 2.64 -2.97
CA VAL A 150 13.64 4.07 -3.19
C VAL A 150 14.26 4.90 -2.07
N THR A 151 14.88 6.00 -2.47
CA THR A 151 15.32 7.05 -1.55
C THR A 151 14.55 8.33 -1.81
N GLY A 152 13.92 8.85 -0.77
CA GLY A 152 13.25 10.14 -0.74
C GLY A 152 13.90 11.08 0.25
N LEU A 153 13.42 12.32 0.26
CA LEU A 153 13.78 13.34 1.23
C LEU A 153 12.51 13.86 1.91
N VAL A 154 12.61 14.15 3.19
CA VAL A 154 11.53 14.76 3.99
C VAL A 154 12.13 15.78 4.97
N ASP A 155 11.37 16.83 5.26
CA ASP A 155 11.66 17.69 6.41
C ASP A 155 11.24 16.93 7.68
N PRO A 156 12.15 16.70 8.65
CA PRO A 156 11.83 16.01 9.89
C PRO A 156 10.66 16.62 10.69
N HIS A 157 10.40 17.92 10.51
CA HIS A 157 9.29 18.61 11.18
C HIS A 157 7.93 18.40 10.50
N HIS A 158 7.93 17.84 9.28
CA HIS A 158 6.74 17.53 8.48
C HIS A 158 6.63 16.03 8.14
N LEU A 159 7.31 15.20 8.93
CA LEU A 159 7.25 13.75 8.82
C LEU A 159 5.89 13.23 9.29
N TYR A 160 5.26 12.38 8.49
CA TYR A 160 4.08 11.64 8.91
C TYR A 160 4.50 10.30 9.53
N ALA A 161 4.17 10.09 10.80
CA ALA A 161 4.22 8.78 11.42
C ALA A 161 2.83 8.14 11.35
N ASN A 162 2.77 6.81 11.23
CA ASN A 162 1.48 6.14 11.07
C ASN A 162 0.64 6.16 12.36
N ASP A 163 1.24 6.22 13.56
CA ASP A 163 0.58 6.17 14.87
C ASP A 163 0.42 7.54 15.58
N ALA A 164 0.59 8.65 14.85
CA ALA A 164 0.52 10.01 15.38
C ALA A 164 -0.90 10.63 15.33
N GLY A 165 -1.92 9.87 14.93
CA GLY A 165 -3.30 10.33 14.89
C GLY A 165 -3.85 10.75 16.26
N GLN A 166 -4.86 11.60 16.25
CA GLN A 166 -5.46 12.22 17.46
C GLN A 166 -6.97 11.94 17.52
N PRO A 167 -7.56 11.84 18.73
CA PRO A 167 -9.02 11.76 18.86
C PRO A 167 -9.71 12.97 18.22
N GLY A 168 -10.66 12.74 17.34
CA GLY A 168 -11.35 13.77 16.56
C GLY A 168 -10.94 13.81 15.10
N ASP A 169 -9.74 13.32 14.75
CA ASP A 169 -9.28 13.28 13.37
C ASP A 169 -10.24 12.51 12.47
N LYS A 170 -10.43 13.02 11.27
CA LYS A 170 -11.16 12.32 10.21
C LYS A 170 -10.21 11.42 9.43
N LEU A 171 -10.63 10.20 9.22
CA LEU A 171 -9.92 9.22 8.41
C LEU A 171 -10.34 9.39 6.95
N LEU A 172 -9.38 9.73 6.10
CA LEU A 172 -9.59 9.97 4.67
C LEU A 172 -8.80 8.95 3.85
N LEU A 173 -9.48 8.22 2.94
CA LEU A 173 -8.88 7.23 2.04
C LEU A 173 -8.85 7.78 0.62
N THR A 174 -7.70 7.71 -0.06
CA THR A 174 -7.48 8.38 -1.37
C THR A 174 -7.69 7.52 -2.60
N LYS A 175 -7.74 6.18 -2.48
CA LYS A 175 -8.05 5.23 -3.57
C LYS A 175 -9.10 4.22 -3.12
N ALA A 176 -9.79 3.63 -4.11
CA ALA A 176 -10.77 2.57 -3.88
C ALA A 176 -10.11 1.23 -3.51
N LEU A 177 -10.80 0.42 -2.70
CA LEU A 177 -10.40 -0.91 -2.28
C LEU A 177 -10.93 -2.00 -3.24
N GLY A 178 -10.33 -3.20 -3.19
CA GLY A 178 -10.79 -4.38 -3.91
C GLY A 178 -9.82 -4.91 -4.97
N VAL A 179 -8.58 -4.44 -4.99
CA VAL A 179 -7.53 -4.86 -5.96
C VAL A 179 -7.26 -6.37 -5.88
N GLY A 180 -7.09 -6.92 -4.68
CA GLY A 180 -6.79 -8.34 -4.49
C GLY A 180 -7.93 -9.24 -4.96
N LEU A 181 -9.18 -8.87 -4.65
CA LEU A 181 -10.39 -9.55 -5.11
C LEU A 181 -10.46 -9.56 -6.64
N LEU A 182 -10.27 -8.41 -7.31
CA LEU A 182 -10.33 -8.31 -8.76
C LEU A 182 -9.18 -9.06 -9.44
N CYS A 183 -7.96 -9.00 -8.93
CA CYS A 183 -6.84 -9.79 -9.44
C CYS A 183 -7.10 -11.30 -9.30
N THR A 184 -7.74 -11.72 -8.20
CA THR A 184 -8.12 -13.12 -8.01
C THR A 184 -9.22 -13.54 -8.99
N ALA A 185 -10.27 -12.73 -9.15
CA ALA A 185 -11.33 -12.97 -10.12
C ALA A 185 -10.78 -13.03 -11.57
N ASN A 186 -9.88 -12.10 -11.92
CA ASN A 186 -9.24 -12.08 -13.25
C ASN A 186 -8.45 -13.35 -13.53
N ARG A 187 -7.72 -13.87 -12.55
CA ARG A 187 -6.91 -15.09 -12.72
C ARG A 187 -7.73 -16.33 -13.01
N VAL A 188 -8.98 -16.38 -12.57
CA VAL A 188 -9.91 -17.50 -12.87
C VAL A 188 -10.89 -17.17 -14.00
N GLY A 189 -10.73 -16.03 -14.68
CA GLY A 189 -11.53 -15.63 -15.84
C GLY A 189 -12.92 -15.05 -15.49
N GLU A 190 -13.15 -14.67 -14.22
CA GLU A 190 -14.44 -14.18 -13.74
C GLU A 190 -14.51 -12.64 -13.61
N ALA A 191 -13.40 -11.94 -13.81
CA ALA A 191 -13.41 -10.47 -13.79
C ALA A 191 -13.84 -9.90 -15.14
N ALA A 192 -14.79 -8.95 -15.14
CA ALA A 192 -15.09 -8.18 -16.34
C ALA A 192 -13.88 -7.32 -16.75
N PRO A 193 -13.55 -7.20 -18.05
CA PRO A 193 -12.40 -6.44 -18.53
C PRO A 193 -12.37 -5.00 -18.03
N GLU A 194 -13.53 -4.32 -17.96
CA GLU A 194 -13.65 -2.96 -17.44
C GLU A 194 -13.34 -2.83 -15.94
N HIS A 195 -13.67 -3.84 -15.14
CA HIS A 195 -13.35 -3.90 -13.72
C HIS A 195 -11.83 -4.07 -13.51
N MET A 196 -11.21 -4.98 -14.28
CA MET A 196 -9.76 -5.16 -14.22
C MET A 196 -9.01 -3.91 -14.73
N ALA A 197 -9.53 -3.25 -15.77
CA ALA A 197 -8.98 -1.98 -16.24
C ALA A 197 -9.07 -0.88 -15.17
N ALA A 198 -10.14 -0.83 -14.37
CA ALA A 198 -10.25 0.10 -13.25
C ALA A 198 -9.21 -0.21 -12.15
N ALA A 199 -9.01 -1.50 -11.82
CA ALA A 199 -7.99 -1.92 -10.86
C ALA A 199 -6.57 -1.56 -11.35
N ILE A 200 -6.24 -1.81 -12.62
CA ILE A 200 -4.96 -1.44 -13.23
C ILE A 200 -4.73 0.07 -13.15
N ARG A 201 -5.73 0.88 -13.53
CA ARG A 201 -5.62 2.34 -13.39
C ARG A 201 -5.35 2.78 -11.94
N SER A 202 -6.05 2.19 -10.97
CA SER A 202 -5.80 2.46 -9.55
C SER A 202 -4.37 2.11 -9.15
N MET A 203 -3.89 0.89 -9.50
CA MET A 203 -2.55 0.42 -9.16
C MET A 203 -1.42 1.21 -9.82
N THR A 204 -1.61 1.70 -11.05
CA THR A 204 -0.60 2.48 -11.78
C THR A 204 -0.62 3.97 -11.44
N THR A 205 -1.65 4.47 -10.73
CA THR A 205 -1.72 5.86 -10.28
C THR A 205 -0.80 6.08 -9.08
N LEU A 206 0.12 7.04 -9.17
CA LEU A 206 0.99 7.43 -8.06
C LEU A 206 0.20 8.10 -6.93
N ASN A 207 0.60 7.87 -5.69
CA ASN A 207 0.09 8.62 -4.53
C ASN A 207 0.68 10.04 -4.43
N LYS A 208 1.52 10.46 -5.39
CA LYS A 208 2.16 11.78 -5.48
C LYS A 208 1.18 12.93 -5.34
N THR A 209 0.14 12.97 -6.19
CA THR A 209 -0.86 14.05 -6.17
C THR A 209 -1.58 14.13 -4.83
N ALA A 210 -1.93 12.98 -4.25
CA ALA A 210 -2.55 12.94 -2.92
C ALA A 210 -1.62 13.53 -1.86
N ALA A 211 -0.34 13.11 -1.84
CA ALA A 211 0.65 13.61 -0.90
C ALA A 211 0.91 15.13 -1.08
N GLU A 212 1.10 15.60 -2.31
CA GLU A 212 1.33 17.04 -2.61
C GLU A 212 0.17 17.93 -2.16
N ILE A 213 -1.07 17.47 -2.35
CA ILE A 213 -2.25 18.18 -1.89
C ILE A 213 -2.31 18.16 -0.36
N SER A 214 -2.14 16.99 0.26
CA SER A 214 -2.26 16.80 1.71
C SER A 214 -1.27 17.61 2.53
N ARG A 215 -0.07 17.91 1.99
CA ARG A 215 0.94 18.78 2.66
C ARG A 215 0.45 20.20 2.97
N ARG A 216 -0.63 20.66 2.36
CA ARG A 216 -1.21 21.99 2.60
C ARG A 216 -2.26 22.00 3.71
N TYR A 217 -2.48 20.86 4.31
CA TYR A 217 -3.48 20.61 5.34
C TYR A 217 -2.83 20.00 6.58
N THR A 218 -3.51 20.10 7.70
CA THR A 218 -3.06 19.51 8.97
C THR A 218 -3.36 17.99 8.94
N VAL A 219 -2.36 17.20 8.58
CA VAL A 219 -2.38 15.73 8.62
C VAL A 219 -1.52 15.28 9.79
N HIS A 220 -2.12 14.59 10.76
CA HIS A 220 -1.42 14.13 11.95
C HIS A 220 -0.75 12.79 11.75
N ALA A 221 -1.37 11.88 10.99
CA ALA A 221 -0.82 10.57 10.67
C ALA A 221 -1.16 10.17 9.23
N ALA A 222 -0.29 9.38 8.62
CA ALA A 222 -0.52 8.80 7.30
C ALA A 222 0.12 7.43 7.19
N THR A 223 -0.45 6.58 6.33
CA THR A 223 0.12 5.33 5.84
C THR A 223 -0.43 5.06 4.43
N ASP A 224 0.18 4.20 3.65
CA ASP A 224 -0.45 3.68 2.45
C ASP A 224 -1.14 2.34 2.71
N VAL A 225 -2.24 2.09 2.01
CA VAL A 225 -3.03 0.87 2.21
C VAL A 225 -2.54 -0.19 1.23
N THR A 226 -1.79 -1.18 1.74
CA THR A 226 -1.19 -2.23 0.92
C THR A 226 -1.54 -3.66 1.40
N GLY A 227 -0.58 -4.54 1.54
CA GLY A 227 -0.77 -5.97 1.72
C GLY A 227 -1.48 -6.40 3.01
N PHE A 228 -1.46 -5.57 4.05
CA PHE A 228 -2.15 -5.86 5.32
C PHE A 228 -3.61 -5.42 5.33
N SER A 229 -4.13 -4.92 4.21
CA SER A 229 -5.50 -4.42 4.05
C SER A 229 -5.80 -3.09 4.73
N PHE A 230 -6.96 -2.51 4.41
CA PHE A 230 -7.42 -1.30 5.06
C PHE A 230 -7.53 -1.45 6.59
N LEU A 231 -8.13 -2.53 7.06
CA LEU A 231 -8.29 -2.77 8.51
C LEU A 231 -6.97 -3.09 9.21
N GLY A 232 -6.02 -3.74 8.53
CA GLY A 232 -4.69 -4.01 9.08
C GLY A 232 -3.90 -2.72 9.30
N HIS A 233 -3.86 -1.83 8.30
CA HIS A 233 -3.18 -0.54 8.43
C HIS A 233 -3.88 0.40 9.43
N LEU A 234 -5.23 0.34 9.53
CA LEU A 234 -5.94 1.01 10.63
C LEU A 234 -5.52 0.50 12.01
N HIS A 235 -5.37 -0.83 12.16
CA HIS A 235 -4.90 -1.42 13.42
C HIS A 235 -3.50 -0.92 13.79
N GLU A 236 -2.60 -0.82 12.80
CA GLU A 236 -1.27 -0.25 12.99
C GLU A 236 -1.35 1.24 13.38
N MET A 237 -2.19 2.03 12.69
CA MET A 237 -2.42 3.46 12.98
C MET A 237 -3.02 3.69 14.38
N MET A 238 -3.90 2.83 14.86
CA MET A 238 -4.44 2.94 16.22
C MET A 238 -3.40 2.60 17.30
N GLY A 239 -2.38 1.80 16.99
CA GLY A 239 -1.23 1.51 17.84
C GLY A 239 -1.58 0.97 19.23
N GLY A 240 -2.78 0.41 19.43
CA GLY A 240 -3.32 -0.01 20.73
C GLY A 240 -3.66 1.14 21.69
N LYS A 241 -3.46 2.40 21.29
CA LYS A 241 -3.65 3.61 22.12
C LYS A 241 -4.97 4.31 21.80
N LEU A 242 -5.49 4.13 20.60
CA LEU A 242 -6.67 4.79 20.06
C LEU A 242 -7.71 3.78 19.61
N SER A 243 -8.87 4.27 19.22
CA SER A 243 -9.93 3.51 18.53
C SER A 243 -10.44 4.32 17.35
N CYS A 244 -11.12 3.66 16.41
CA CYS A 244 -11.76 4.37 15.30
C CYS A 244 -13.16 3.81 15.00
N LYS A 245 -13.97 4.66 14.36
CA LYS A 245 -15.29 4.33 13.83
C LYS A 245 -15.26 4.51 12.33
N ILE A 246 -15.62 3.47 11.60
CA ILE A 246 -15.63 3.45 10.14
C ILE A 246 -17.07 3.35 9.63
N ASN A 247 -17.41 4.16 8.65
CA ASN A 247 -18.63 4.04 7.88
C ASN A 247 -18.32 3.26 6.58
N ALA A 248 -18.68 2.00 6.53
CA ALA A 248 -18.40 1.13 5.39
C ALA A 248 -19.03 1.64 4.08
N ARG A 249 -20.18 2.33 4.14
CA ARG A 249 -20.83 2.92 2.94
C ARG A 249 -20.03 4.07 2.34
N ALA A 250 -19.19 4.72 3.12
CA ALA A 250 -18.35 5.82 2.65
C ALA A 250 -17.04 5.32 2.01
N VAL A 251 -16.65 4.07 2.26
CA VAL A 251 -15.42 3.51 1.70
C VAL A 251 -15.54 3.35 0.19
N PRO A 252 -14.66 3.97 -0.61
CA PRO A 252 -14.67 3.78 -2.05
C PRO A 252 -14.25 2.35 -2.41
N VAL A 253 -15.03 1.69 -3.26
CA VAL A 253 -14.82 0.30 -3.70
C VAL A 253 -14.72 0.25 -5.22
N LEU A 254 -13.78 -0.54 -5.73
CA LEU A 254 -13.64 -0.78 -7.17
C LEU A 254 -14.85 -1.54 -7.71
N PRO A 255 -15.36 -1.17 -8.90
CA PRO A 255 -16.46 -1.88 -9.53
C PRO A 255 -16.17 -3.37 -9.64
N GLY A 256 -17.11 -4.21 -9.22
CA GLY A 256 -16.99 -5.67 -9.26
C GLY A 256 -16.30 -6.33 -8.05
N ALA A 257 -15.68 -5.56 -7.14
CA ALA A 257 -14.98 -6.15 -6.01
C ALA A 257 -15.93 -6.81 -5.00
N GLU A 258 -17.04 -6.18 -4.65
CA GLU A 258 -18.06 -6.79 -3.77
C GLU A 258 -18.66 -8.06 -4.40
N LYS A 259 -18.92 -8.04 -5.74
CA LYS A 259 -19.39 -9.24 -6.43
C LYS A 259 -18.36 -10.36 -6.38
N ALA A 260 -17.07 -10.08 -6.58
CA ALA A 260 -16.02 -11.07 -6.46
C ALA A 260 -15.97 -11.67 -5.04
N ALA A 261 -16.21 -10.85 -4.00
CA ALA A 261 -16.31 -11.33 -2.62
C ALA A 261 -17.55 -12.21 -2.40
N ASP A 262 -18.71 -11.84 -2.94
CA ASP A 262 -19.93 -12.66 -2.89
C ASP A 262 -19.78 -14.01 -3.61
N ASP A 263 -18.98 -14.04 -4.69
CA ASP A 263 -18.63 -15.25 -5.45
C ASP A 263 -17.47 -16.04 -4.77
N PHE A 264 -17.05 -15.68 -3.56
CA PHE A 264 -15.98 -16.31 -2.77
C PHE A 264 -14.58 -16.27 -3.44
N LEU A 265 -14.32 -15.26 -4.27
CA LEU A 265 -13.05 -15.08 -5.01
C LEU A 265 -12.05 -14.23 -4.20
N TYR A 266 -11.89 -14.49 -2.94
CA TYR A 266 -10.95 -13.75 -2.10
C TYR A 266 -9.58 -14.42 -1.99
N THR A 267 -8.59 -13.63 -1.55
CA THR A 267 -7.21 -14.05 -1.46
C THR A 267 -6.90 -14.80 -0.16
N ALA A 268 -5.92 -15.71 -0.21
CA ALA A 268 -5.38 -16.29 1.03
C ALA A 268 -4.76 -15.21 1.95
N ALA A 269 -4.27 -14.10 1.38
CA ALA A 269 -3.75 -12.98 2.16
C ALA A 269 -4.88 -12.24 2.89
N GLY A 270 -6.05 -12.01 2.26
CA GLY A 270 -7.24 -11.46 2.91
C GLY A 270 -7.67 -12.29 4.11
N GLN A 271 -7.67 -13.63 3.98
CA GLN A 271 -7.98 -14.52 5.10
C GLN A 271 -6.92 -14.45 6.22
N ARG A 272 -5.63 -14.31 5.88
CA ARG A 272 -4.59 -14.05 6.90
C ARG A 272 -4.80 -12.71 7.60
N ASN A 273 -5.17 -11.66 6.88
CA ASN A 273 -5.48 -10.35 7.42
C ASN A 273 -6.70 -10.41 8.36
N ARG A 274 -7.78 -11.09 7.94
CA ARG A 274 -8.98 -11.31 8.77
C ARG A 274 -8.62 -12.07 10.06
N ASN A 275 -7.81 -13.10 9.99
CA ASN A 275 -7.38 -13.86 11.16
C ASN A 275 -6.49 -13.05 12.12
N HIS A 276 -5.67 -12.14 11.61
CA HIS A 276 -4.77 -11.31 12.39
C HIS A 276 -5.49 -10.12 13.02
N THR A 277 -6.21 -9.35 12.23
CA THR A 277 -6.83 -8.07 12.63
C THR A 277 -8.27 -8.23 13.12
N GLY A 278 -8.99 -9.25 12.65
CA GLY A 278 -10.40 -9.49 13.01
C GLY A 278 -10.72 -9.46 14.51
N PRO A 279 -9.87 -9.99 15.41
CA PRO A 279 -10.09 -9.90 16.86
C PRO A 279 -10.22 -8.46 17.41
N PHE A 280 -9.73 -7.46 16.69
CA PHE A 280 -9.78 -6.04 17.06
C PHE A 280 -10.95 -5.29 16.40
N VAL A 281 -11.71 -5.96 15.52
CA VAL A 281 -12.77 -5.35 14.70
C VAL A 281 -14.15 -5.84 15.13
N ARG A 282 -15.09 -4.91 15.26
CA ARG A 282 -16.51 -5.20 15.42
C ARG A 282 -17.30 -4.65 14.21
N PHE A 283 -18.03 -5.52 13.53
CA PHE A 283 -18.92 -5.16 12.45
C PHE A 283 -20.38 -5.01 12.96
N GLU A 284 -21.04 -3.94 12.57
CA GLU A 284 -22.43 -3.64 12.91
C GLU A 284 -23.26 -3.46 11.64
N GLY A 285 -23.98 -4.50 11.23
CA GLY A 285 -24.84 -4.52 10.06
C GLY A 285 -24.11 -4.49 8.72
N VAL A 286 -22.81 -4.75 8.69
CA VAL A 286 -21.99 -4.75 7.46
C VAL A 286 -22.25 -6.03 6.67
N PRO A 287 -22.53 -5.95 5.35
CA PRO A 287 -22.63 -7.14 4.50
C PRO A 287 -21.30 -7.89 4.43
N PHE A 288 -21.35 -9.23 4.36
CA PHE A 288 -20.14 -10.08 4.32
C PHE A 288 -19.19 -9.70 3.18
N ALA A 289 -19.71 -9.42 1.97
CA ALA A 289 -18.88 -8.98 0.85
C ALA A 289 -18.05 -7.72 1.18
N MET A 290 -18.68 -6.75 1.85
CA MET A 290 -17.98 -5.54 2.26
C MET A 290 -16.96 -5.80 3.36
N GLU A 291 -17.23 -6.72 4.31
CA GLU A 291 -16.21 -7.15 5.26
C GLU A 291 -14.97 -7.72 4.56
N GLU A 292 -15.15 -8.58 3.53
CA GLU A 292 -14.05 -9.16 2.74
C GLU A 292 -13.29 -8.06 1.95
N VAL A 293 -13.98 -7.04 1.42
CA VAL A 293 -13.33 -5.88 0.79
C VAL A 293 -12.42 -5.13 1.77
N LEU A 294 -12.86 -4.97 3.03
CA LEU A 294 -12.08 -4.27 4.05
C LEU A 294 -10.85 -5.05 4.52
N PHE A 295 -10.86 -6.39 4.41
CA PHE A 295 -9.70 -7.25 4.66
C PHE A 295 -8.87 -7.57 3.41
N ASP A 296 -9.32 -7.11 2.22
CA ASP A 296 -8.64 -7.41 0.96
C ASP A 296 -7.26 -6.73 0.89
N PRO A 297 -6.18 -7.46 0.58
CA PRO A 297 -4.87 -6.86 0.39
C PRO A 297 -4.88 -5.97 -0.86
N GLN A 298 -4.33 -4.77 -0.72
CA GLN A 298 -4.18 -3.86 -1.83
C GLN A 298 -2.75 -3.91 -2.37
N THR A 299 -2.59 -3.79 -3.69
CA THR A 299 -1.31 -3.52 -4.35
C THR A 299 -1.37 -2.09 -4.85
N SER A 300 -0.40 -1.27 -4.49
CA SER A 300 -0.37 0.16 -4.81
C SER A 300 -1.68 0.86 -4.43
N GLY A 301 -2.15 0.62 -3.21
CA GLY A 301 -3.36 1.25 -2.68
C GLY A 301 -3.18 2.75 -2.42
N GLY A 302 -4.23 3.38 -1.90
CA GLY A 302 -4.24 4.80 -1.59
C GLY A 302 -3.59 5.14 -0.24
N LEU A 303 -3.38 6.43 0.00
CA LEU A 303 -3.03 6.91 1.32
C LEU A 303 -4.28 6.88 2.22
N LEU A 304 -4.06 6.49 3.47
CA LEU A 304 -4.99 6.63 4.58
C LEU A 304 -4.44 7.75 5.47
N LEU A 305 -5.18 8.83 5.59
CA LEU A 305 -4.76 10.06 6.27
C LEU A 305 -5.63 10.29 7.50
N ALA A 306 -5.02 10.63 8.64
CA ALA A 306 -5.70 11.17 9.81
C ALA A 306 -5.59 12.70 9.77
N VAL A 307 -6.70 13.37 9.53
CA VAL A 307 -6.77 14.79 9.18
C VAL A 307 -7.54 15.57 10.24
N ASP A 308 -7.05 16.76 10.59
CA ASP A 308 -7.77 17.67 11.49
C ASP A 308 -9.23 17.86 11.03
N PRO A 309 -10.22 17.70 11.91
CA PRO A 309 -11.63 17.74 11.56
C PRO A 309 -12.07 19.06 10.92
N ALA A 310 -11.41 20.18 11.21
CA ALA A 310 -11.73 21.48 10.61
C ALA A 310 -11.33 21.56 9.13
N GLU A 311 -10.36 20.79 8.69
CA GLU A 311 -9.78 20.84 7.35
C GLU A 311 -10.18 19.65 6.46
N ALA A 312 -10.60 18.54 7.06
CA ALA A 312 -10.83 17.27 6.36
C ALA A 312 -11.80 17.38 5.16
N SER A 313 -12.89 18.13 5.30
CA SER A 313 -13.85 18.31 4.20
C SER A 313 -13.31 19.16 3.04
N ALA A 314 -12.41 20.09 3.32
CA ALA A 314 -11.75 20.89 2.28
C ALA A 314 -10.73 20.03 1.53
N LEU A 315 -9.93 19.25 2.26
CA LEU A 315 -8.98 18.30 1.67
C LEU A 315 -9.70 17.26 0.79
N GLU A 316 -10.80 16.64 1.28
CA GLU A 316 -11.59 15.69 0.49
C GLU A 316 -12.02 16.28 -0.86
N LYS A 317 -12.57 17.50 -0.84
CA LYS A 317 -13.04 18.19 -2.06
C LYS A 317 -11.89 18.49 -3.03
N GLU A 318 -10.75 18.90 -2.51
CA GLU A 318 -9.58 19.22 -3.35
C GLU A 318 -9.01 17.96 -4.01
N LEU A 319 -8.89 16.86 -3.27
CA LEU A 319 -8.48 15.57 -3.80
C LEU A 319 -9.45 15.06 -4.88
N GLN A 320 -10.77 15.19 -4.65
CA GLN A 320 -11.78 14.84 -5.65
C GLN A 320 -11.70 15.72 -6.90
N SER A 321 -11.42 17.01 -6.73
CA SER A 321 -11.23 17.94 -7.87
C SER A 321 -9.99 17.61 -8.68
N ALA A 322 -8.98 16.98 -8.07
CA ALA A 322 -7.81 16.43 -8.73
C ALA A 322 -8.06 15.04 -9.38
N GLY A 323 -9.30 14.54 -9.35
CA GLY A 323 -9.70 13.27 -9.97
C GLY A 323 -9.48 12.02 -9.11
N LEU A 324 -9.15 12.17 -7.83
CA LEU A 324 -8.97 11.04 -6.92
C LEU A 324 -10.32 10.62 -6.29
N PRO A 325 -10.58 9.31 -6.08
CA PRO A 325 -11.82 8.84 -5.44
C PRO A 325 -11.75 8.99 -3.91
N ALA A 326 -11.20 10.10 -3.46
CA ALA A 326 -10.95 10.36 -2.05
C ALA A 326 -12.25 10.50 -1.25
N LYS A 327 -12.32 9.88 -0.06
CA LYS A 327 -13.46 9.91 0.82
C LYS A 327 -13.06 9.94 2.29
N ILE A 328 -13.79 10.73 3.09
CA ILE A 328 -13.79 10.59 4.54
C ILE A 328 -14.56 9.32 4.87
N VAL A 329 -13.87 8.33 5.45
CA VAL A 329 -14.40 6.99 5.71
C VAL A 329 -14.69 6.73 7.18
N GLY A 330 -14.24 7.62 8.07
CA GLY A 330 -14.41 7.44 9.51
C GLY A 330 -13.77 8.54 10.35
N GLU A 331 -13.60 8.22 11.62
CA GLU A 331 -12.98 9.12 12.59
C GLU A 331 -12.19 8.35 13.65
N ILE A 332 -11.13 8.96 14.14
CA ILE A 332 -10.38 8.49 15.32
C ILE A 332 -11.09 8.96 16.58
N VAL A 333 -11.19 8.08 17.56
CA VAL A 333 -11.77 8.37 18.87
C VAL A 333 -10.81 7.94 19.99
N SER A 334 -11.02 8.45 21.20
CA SER A 334 -10.32 7.95 22.38
C SER A 334 -10.49 6.45 22.52
N ARG A 335 -9.50 5.76 23.08
CA ARG A 335 -9.49 4.30 23.22
C ARG A 335 -10.78 3.80 23.89
N THR A 336 -11.44 2.86 23.26
CA THR A 336 -12.62 2.16 23.73
C THR A 336 -12.33 0.65 23.87
N GLU A 337 -13.29 -0.15 24.35
CA GLU A 337 -13.15 -1.60 24.46
C GLU A 337 -12.83 -2.24 23.10
N THR A 338 -13.55 -1.84 22.05
CA THR A 338 -13.29 -2.27 20.68
C THR A 338 -12.39 -1.26 19.97
N GLU A 339 -11.33 -1.72 19.32
CA GLU A 339 -10.39 -0.84 18.63
C GLU A 339 -10.98 -0.26 17.36
N ILE A 340 -11.54 -1.09 16.50
CA ILE A 340 -12.14 -0.69 15.22
C ILE A 340 -13.61 -1.09 15.21
N THR A 341 -14.51 -0.13 15.14
CA THR A 341 -15.95 -0.38 14.95
C THR A 341 -16.34 0.04 13.53
N VAL A 342 -16.88 -0.90 12.76
CA VAL A 342 -17.34 -0.68 11.39
C VAL A 342 -18.86 -0.75 11.34
N THR A 343 -19.50 0.31 10.88
CA THR A 343 -20.96 0.40 10.70
C THR A 343 -21.32 0.49 9.21
N TYR A 344 -22.61 0.14 8.88
CA TYR A 344 -23.06 0.17 7.48
C TYR A 344 -24.26 1.07 7.30
#